data_67958fc50979af3829f97575c6d70568
#
_entry.id   67958fc50979af3829f97575c6d70568
#
_cell.length_a   1.000
_cell.length_b   1.000
_cell.length_c   1.000
_cell.angle_alpha   90.00
_cell.angle_beta   90.00
_cell.angle_gamma   90.00
#
_symmetry.space_group_name_H-M   'P 1'
#
loop_
_entity.id
_entity.type
_entity.pdbx_description
1 polymer ?
#
loop_
_entity_poly.entity_id
_entity_poly.type
_entity_poly.pdbx_seq_one_letter_code
_entity_poly.pdbx_strand_id
1 'polypeptide(L)'
;MTKQLELISESRHFDGFFKIDEITFRHTLYRGGWSPVLKRELFGRGEAVIVLLYDSKAEKVVLIEQCRAGALGRAGLGRDAEKSHTAWLIEPVAGMIDEGEEALDACQREAQEEAGVESAEFEFVCRFYPSPGGSDEILHLYAADIDSTKLPEYAGLEHEGEDIRIIQYSFEEAKQKLKKAEFNVASTIIALQWLFFQKLNPLF
;
A
#
# COMPACT_ATOMS: atom_id res chain seq x y z
N MET A 1 27.07 -11.06 -17.09
CA MET A 1 27.83 -10.50 -15.96
C MET A 1 27.06 -10.68 -14.69
N THR A 2 27.73 -11.12 -13.61
CA THR A 2 27.10 -11.20 -12.28
C THR A 2 26.98 -9.79 -11.74
N LYS A 3 25.76 -9.39 -11.31
CA LYS A 3 25.52 -8.11 -10.65
C LYS A 3 26.10 -8.17 -9.24
N GLN A 4 26.88 -7.16 -8.86
CA GLN A 4 27.49 -7.05 -7.54
C GLN A 4 27.20 -5.67 -6.96
N LEU A 5 27.02 -5.63 -5.65
CA LEU A 5 26.84 -4.44 -4.84
C LEU A 5 27.85 -4.48 -3.70
N GLU A 6 28.43 -3.34 -3.37
CA GLU A 6 29.28 -3.15 -2.21
C GLU A 6 28.71 -2.00 -1.37
N LEU A 7 28.21 -2.32 -0.18
CA LEU A 7 27.84 -1.34 0.84
C LEU A 7 29.13 -0.89 1.55
N ILE A 8 29.41 0.39 1.55
CA ILE A 8 30.64 0.98 2.13
C ILE A 8 30.35 1.49 3.54
N SER A 9 29.26 2.21 3.70
CA SER A 9 28.82 2.70 5.03
C SER A 9 27.33 3.01 5.05
N GLU A 10 26.77 2.98 6.24
CA GLU A 10 25.42 3.38 6.55
C GLU A 10 25.44 4.23 7.82
N SER A 11 24.65 5.31 7.85
CA SER A 11 24.51 6.17 9.02
C SER A 11 23.10 6.72 9.11
N ARG A 12 22.53 6.68 10.32
CA ARG A 12 21.20 7.23 10.61
C ARG A 12 21.28 8.72 10.87
N HIS A 13 20.49 9.50 10.12
CA HIS A 13 20.41 10.95 10.22
C HIS A 13 19.17 11.43 10.99
N PHE A 14 18.08 10.66 10.92
CA PHE A 14 16.86 10.92 11.68
C PHE A 14 16.27 9.59 12.19
N ASP A 15 15.90 9.56 13.46
CA ASP A 15 15.36 8.39 14.14
C ASP A 15 14.09 8.78 14.90
N GLY A 16 12.97 8.91 14.16
CA GLY A 16 11.63 9.14 14.67
C GLY A 16 10.72 7.96 14.37
N PHE A 17 9.43 8.21 14.18
CA PHE A 17 8.49 7.18 13.67
C PHE A 17 8.98 6.61 12.34
N PHE A 18 9.37 7.48 11.41
CA PHE A 18 10.13 7.09 10.23
C PHE A 18 11.63 7.29 10.47
N LYS A 19 12.43 6.62 9.65
CA LYS A 19 13.88 6.70 9.69
C LYS A 19 14.40 7.39 8.44
N ILE A 20 15.51 8.15 8.56
CA ILE A 20 16.28 8.60 7.40
C ILE A 20 17.70 8.13 7.58
N ASP A 21 18.11 7.25 6.69
CA ASP A 21 19.47 6.70 6.65
C ASP A 21 20.22 7.23 5.43
N GLU A 22 21.52 7.54 5.57
CA GLU A 22 22.41 7.78 4.45
C GLU A 22 23.19 6.49 4.18
N ILE A 23 23.05 5.96 2.97
CA ILE A 23 23.81 4.80 2.50
C ILE A 23 24.86 5.24 1.49
N THR A 24 26.08 4.73 1.65
CA THR A 24 27.20 4.90 0.70
C THR A 24 27.54 3.55 0.11
N PHE A 25 27.49 3.44 -1.21
CA PHE A 25 27.65 2.16 -1.90
C PHE A 25 28.20 2.34 -3.31
N ARG A 26 28.59 1.24 -3.96
CA ARG A 26 28.85 1.15 -5.40
C ARG A 26 28.33 -0.16 -5.96
N HIS A 27 28.12 -0.20 -7.27
CA HIS A 27 27.62 -1.39 -7.95
C HIS A 27 28.33 -1.59 -9.30
N THR A 28 28.25 -2.80 -9.84
CA THR A 28 28.78 -3.11 -11.18
C THR A 28 27.93 -2.44 -12.26
N LEU A 29 28.60 -1.90 -13.28
CA LEU A 29 27.99 -1.27 -14.45
C LEU A 29 27.64 -2.31 -15.53
N TYR A 30 26.58 -2.10 -16.27
CA TYR A 30 26.22 -2.95 -17.43
C TYR A 30 27.30 -2.96 -18.51
N ARG A 31 28.02 -1.87 -18.66
CA ARG A 31 29.18 -1.76 -19.61
C ARG A 31 30.51 -2.29 -19.06
N GLY A 32 30.47 -2.91 -17.88
CA GLY A 32 31.66 -3.41 -17.18
C GLY A 32 32.26 -2.39 -16.21
N GLY A 33 33.01 -2.90 -15.23
CA GLY A 33 33.61 -2.09 -14.17
C GLY A 33 32.61 -1.73 -13.07
N TRP A 34 33.03 -0.83 -12.17
CA TRP A 34 32.27 -0.34 -11.04
C TRP A 34 31.78 1.07 -11.27
N SER A 35 30.63 1.40 -10.66
CA SER A 35 30.15 2.79 -10.56
C SER A 35 31.13 3.64 -9.73
N PRO A 36 31.08 4.97 -9.81
CA PRO A 36 31.57 5.81 -8.74
C PRO A 36 30.91 5.42 -7.42
N VAL A 37 31.52 5.85 -6.31
CA VAL A 37 30.89 5.77 -4.99
C VAL A 37 29.67 6.67 -5.00
N LEU A 38 28.51 6.12 -4.63
CA LEU A 38 27.23 6.80 -4.61
C LEU A 38 26.78 6.98 -3.16
N LYS A 39 26.20 8.14 -2.86
CA LYS A 39 25.52 8.42 -1.60
C LYS A 39 24.03 8.61 -1.86
N ARG A 40 23.19 8.03 -1.04
CA ARG A 40 21.73 8.19 -1.11
C ARG A 40 21.14 8.28 0.28
N GLU A 41 20.17 9.18 0.42
CA GLU A 41 19.28 9.16 1.57
C GLU A 41 18.18 8.13 1.32
N LEU A 42 17.88 7.34 2.35
CA LEU A 42 16.88 6.29 2.34
C LEU A 42 15.83 6.59 3.39
N PHE A 43 14.58 6.65 2.96
CA PHE A 43 13.43 6.77 3.82
C PHE A 43 13.00 5.38 4.30
N GLY A 44 13.33 5.06 5.54
CA GLY A 44 13.03 3.78 6.16
C GLY A 44 11.59 3.73 6.66
N ARG A 45 10.80 2.81 6.10
CA ARG A 45 9.40 2.57 6.47
C ARG A 45 9.11 1.14 6.89
N GLY A 46 10.01 0.20 6.58
CA GLY A 46 9.78 -1.21 6.84
C GLY A 46 8.77 -1.84 5.88
N GLU A 47 8.04 -2.82 6.37
CA GLU A 47 7.10 -3.60 5.56
C GLU A 47 5.66 -3.37 6.02
N ALA A 48 4.71 -3.44 5.10
CA ALA A 48 3.29 -3.31 5.39
C ALA A 48 2.46 -4.30 4.57
N VAL A 49 1.26 -4.62 5.06
CA VAL A 49 0.27 -5.38 4.31
C VAL A 49 -0.71 -4.46 3.64
N ILE A 50 -1.19 -4.90 2.49
CA ILE A 50 -2.33 -4.35 1.75
C ILE A 50 -3.33 -5.48 1.60
N VAL A 51 -4.57 -5.26 1.98
CA VAL A 51 -5.61 -6.30 1.93
C VAL A 51 -6.77 -5.84 1.06
N LEU A 52 -6.90 -6.43 -0.13
CA LEU A 52 -8.07 -6.23 -0.96
C LEU A 52 -9.20 -7.13 -0.48
N LEU A 53 -10.25 -6.52 0.03
CA LEU A 53 -11.49 -7.21 0.37
C LEU A 53 -12.46 -7.18 -0.81
N TYR A 54 -13.07 -8.32 -1.14
CA TYR A 54 -14.10 -8.40 -2.17
C TYR A 54 -15.16 -9.44 -1.79
N ASP A 55 -16.33 -9.33 -2.36
CA ASP A 55 -17.44 -10.28 -2.21
C ASP A 55 -17.78 -10.82 -3.60
N SER A 56 -17.35 -12.06 -3.87
CA SER A 56 -17.55 -12.70 -5.16
C SER A 56 -19.02 -13.03 -5.43
N LYS A 57 -19.84 -13.21 -4.38
CA LYS A 57 -21.27 -13.53 -4.48
C LYS A 57 -22.12 -12.30 -4.73
N ALA A 58 -21.79 -11.20 -4.06
CA ALA A 58 -22.47 -9.92 -4.23
C ALA A 58 -21.87 -9.06 -5.37
N GLU A 59 -20.79 -9.53 -6.00
CA GLU A 59 -20.02 -8.83 -7.03
C GLU A 59 -19.58 -7.42 -6.59
N LYS A 60 -18.99 -7.34 -5.37
CA LYS A 60 -18.55 -6.09 -4.78
C LYS A 60 -17.06 -6.09 -4.46
N VAL A 61 -16.48 -4.89 -4.57
CA VAL A 61 -15.17 -4.55 -3.98
C VAL A 61 -15.42 -3.72 -2.74
N VAL A 62 -14.68 -4.01 -1.68
CA VAL A 62 -14.68 -3.25 -0.44
C VAL A 62 -13.36 -2.50 -0.33
N LEU A 63 -13.46 -1.19 -0.20
CA LEU A 63 -12.34 -0.27 0.00
C LEU A 63 -12.64 0.58 1.23
N ILE A 64 -11.64 1.25 1.73
CA ILE A 64 -11.76 2.21 2.83
C ILE A 64 -11.45 3.62 2.34
N GLU A 65 -12.06 4.62 2.96
CA GLU A 65 -11.72 6.02 2.76
C GLU A 65 -11.26 6.62 4.07
N GLN A 66 -10.07 7.18 4.07
CA GLN A 66 -9.49 7.85 5.24
C GLN A 66 -8.62 9.04 4.85
N CYS A 67 -8.40 9.95 5.82
CA CYS A 67 -7.53 11.10 5.65
C CYS A 67 -6.06 10.69 5.77
N ARG A 68 -5.29 10.86 4.70
CA ARG A 68 -3.86 10.53 4.67
C ARG A 68 -2.99 11.80 4.72
N ALA A 69 -2.13 11.89 5.74
CA ALA A 69 -1.21 13.02 5.94
C ALA A 69 -0.34 13.29 4.70
N GLY A 70 0.05 12.25 3.97
CA GLY A 70 0.83 12.37 2.73
C GLY A 70 0.09 13.13 1.60
N ALA A 71 -1.24 13.18 1.66
CA ALA A 71 -2.06 13.89 0.67
C ALA A 71 -2.41 15.34 1.08
N LEU A 72 -2.18 15.74 2.34
CA LEU A 72 -2.54 17.07 2.85
C LEU A 72 -1.90 18.21 2.06
N GLY A 73 -0.65 18.08 1.65
CA GLY A 73 0.07 19.10 0.90
C GLY A 73 -0.52 19.38 -0.49
N ARG A 74 -1.28 18.45 -1.05
CA ARG A 74 -1.97 18.57 -2.34
C ARG A 74 -3.45 18.95 -2.18
N ALA A 75 -4.01 18.79 -0.99
CA ALA A 75 -5.39 19.17 -0.68
C ALA A 75 -5.59 20.68 -0.42
N GLY A 76 -4.61 21.54 -0.76
CA GLY A 76 -4.72 22.99 -0.65
C GLY A 76 -4.16 23.59 0.64
N LEU A 77 -3.51 22.79 1.48
CA LEU A 77 -2.93 23.27 2.74
C LEU A 77 -1.51 23.84 2.59
N GLY A 78 -1.04 24.17 1.40
CA GLY A 78 0.16 24.95 1.34
C GLY A 78 1.11 24.92 0.17
N ARG A 79 0.98 24.10 -0.85
CA ARG A 79 1.97 24.12 -1.94
C ARG A 79 1.43 24.30 -3.35
N ASP A 80 0.25 23.77 -3.64
CA ASP A 80 -0.41 23.98 -4.93
C ASP A 80 -1.93 24.00 -4.68
N ALA A 81 -2.47 25.19 -4.42
CA ALA A 81 -3.90 25.43 -4.25
C ALA A 81 -4.70 25.16 -5.55
N GLU A 82 -4.10 24.53 -6.55
CA GLU A 82 -4.77 24.13 -7.76
C GLU A 82 -5.50 22.80 -7.56
N LYS A 83 -6.76 22.96 -7.16
CA LYS A 83 -7.89 22.13 -7.60
C LYS A 83 -7.98 20.69 -7.07
N SER A 84 -9.02 20.49 -6.28
CA SER A 84 -9.78 19.24 -6.16
C SER A 84 -9.04 17.97 -5.70
N HIS A 85 -7.81 18.06 -5.23
CA HIS A 85 -7.21 16.92 -4.54
C HIS A 85 -7.72 16.90 -3.11
N THR A 86 -8.41 15.84 -2.78
CA THR A 86 -8.83 15.56 -1.40
C THR A 86 -7.69 14.88 -0.65
N ALA A 87 -7.61 15.11 0.65
CA ALA A 87 -6.73 14.33 1.53
C ALA A 87 -7.34 12.98 1.92
N TRP A 88 -8.64 12.80 1.69
CA TRP A 88 -9.32 11.51 1.88
C TRP A 88 -9.09 10.64 0.66
N LEU A 89 -8.39 9.53 0.86
CA LEU A 89 -8.02 8.60 -0.19
C LEU A 89 -8.85 7.32 -0.09
N ILE A 90 -9.15 6.73 -1.25
CA ILE A 90 -9.87 5.46 -1.35
C ILE A 90 -8.85 4.37 -1.63
N GLU A 91 -8.69 3.46 -0.69
CA GLU A 91 -7.64 2.46 -0.70
C GLU A 91 -8.10 1.11 -0.15
N PRO A 92 -7.39 0.00 -0.40
CA PRO A 92 -7.58 -1.24 0.34
C PRO A 92 -7.20 -1.04 1.80
N VAL A 93 -7.64 -1.90 2.69
CA VAL A 93 -7.12 -2.02 4.05
C VAL A 93 -5.60 -2.11 4.03
N ALA A 94 -4.92 -1.42 4.93
CA ALA A 94 -3.46 -1.38 4.91
C ALA A 94 -2.85 -1.00 6.27
N GLY A 95 -1.87 -1.76 6.73
CA GLY A 95 -1.14 -1.41 7.94
C GLY A 95 0.27 -1.98 7.99
N MET A 96 1.04 -1.47 8.93
CA MET A 96 2.41 -1.91 9.16
C MET A 96 2.44 -3.34 9.71
N ILE A 97 3.46 -4.08 9.32
CA ILE A 97 3.79 -5.35 9.97
C ILE A 97 4.65 -5.02 11.19
N ASP A 98 4.17 -5.36 12.37
CA ASP A 98 4.86 -5.10 13.61
C ASP A 98 6.12 -5.96 13.78
N GLU A 99 7.03 -5.55 14.65
CA GLU A 99 8.25 -6.33 14.92
C GLU A 99 7.92 -7.72 15.46
N GLY A 100 8.29 -8.75 14.69
CA GLY A 100 8.01 -10.16 15.02
C GLY A 100 6.63 -10.65 14.62
N GLU A 101 5.83 -9.83 13.97
CA GLU A 101 4.53 -10.22 13.41
C GLU A 101 4.70 -10.87 12.04
N GLU A 102 3.93 -11.93 11.77
CA GLU A 102 3.86 -12.49 10.43
C GLU A 102 2.87 -11.72 9.56
N ALA A 103 3.15 -11.61 8.27
CA ALA A 103 2.31 -10.83 7.35
C ALA A 103 0.83 -11.26 7.33
N LEU A 104 0.53 -12.56 7.53
CA LEU A 104 -0.85 -13.05 7.61
C LEU A 104 -1.55 -12.60 8.90
N ASP A 105 -0.83 -12.53 10.02
CA ASP A 105 -1.38 -12.04 11.28
C ASP A 105 -1.69 -10.54 11.17
N ALA A 106 -0.80 -9.77 10.55
CA ALA A 106 -1.03 -8.37 10.21
C ALA A 106 -2.27 -8.19 9.29
N CYS A 107 -2.45 -9.03 8.27
CA CYS A 107 -3.65 -9.00 7.42
C CYS A 107 -4.94 -9.19 8.24
N GLN A 108 -4.95 -10.15 9.18
CA GLN A 108 -6.12 -10.44 10.00
C GLN A 108 -6.40 -9.29 10.95
N ARG A 109 -5.37 -8.77 11.62
CA ARG A 109 -5.48 -7.64 12.54
C ARG A 109 -6.02 -6.40 11.83
N GLU A 110 -5.38 -5.98 10.75
CA GLU A 110 -5.77 -4.78 9.99
C GLU A 110 -7.16 -4.92 9.35
N ALA A 111 -7.52 -6.10 8.81
CA ALA A 111 -8.85 -6.33 8.26
C ALA A 111 -9.95 -6.23 9.34
N GLN A 112 -9.63 -6.60 10.56
CA GLN A 112 -10.55 -6.45 11.69
C GLN A 112 -10.65 -4.99 12.15
N GLU A 113 -9.52 -4.28 12.30
CA GLU A 113 -9.44 -2.91 12.82
C GLU A 113 -10.02 -1.90 11.83
N GLU A 114 -9.64 -1.98 10.56
CA GLU A 114 -10.03 -1.03 9.53
C GLU A 114 -11.32 -1.38 8.77
N ALA A 115 -11.79 -2.64 8.83
CA ALA A 115 -12.99 -3.06 8.09
C ALA A 115 -13.96 -3.94 8.87
N GLY A 116 -13.68 -4.29 10.12
CA GLY A 116 -14.56 -5.12 10.97
C GLY A 116 -14.65 -6.58 10.50
N VAL A 117 -13.67 -7.10 9.77
CA VAL A 117 -13.62 -8.48 9.30
C VAL A 117 -13.06 -9.38 10.39
N GLU A 118 -13.93 -10.14 11.09
CA GLU A 118 -13.52 -11.00 12.22
C GLU A 118 -12.62 -12.16 11.81
N SER A 119 -12.84 -12.74 10.62
CA SER A 119 -11.98 -13.80 10.07
C SER A 119 -12.12 -13.91 8.55
N ALA A 120 -11.01 -14.17 7.87
CA ALA A 120 -10.99 -14.42 6.44
C ALA A 120 -9.81 -15.32 6.06
N GLU A 121 -9.91 -15.97 4.89
CA GLU A 121 -8.77 -16.62 4.26
C GLU A 121 -8.10 -15.64 3.31
N PHE A 122 -6.81 -15.33 3.59
CA PHE A 122 -6.05 -14.38 2.81
C PHE A 122 -5.21 -15.09 1.74
N GLU A 123 -5.40 -14.71 0.49
CA GLU A 123 -4.62 -15.16 -0.65
C GLU A 123 -3.48 -14.18 -0.91
N PHE A 124 -2.23 -14.66 -0.89
CA PHE A 124 -1.10 -13.82 -1.28
C PHE A 124 -1.14 -13.52 -2.78
N VAL A 125 -1.05 -12.26 -3.14
CA VAL A 125 -1.08 -11.79 -4.53
C VAL A 125 0.32 -11.49 -5.04
N CYS A 126 0.99 -10.54 -4.42
CA CYS A 126 2.35 -10.14 -4.76
C CYS A 126 2.95 -9.27 -3.67
N ARG A 127 4.25 -9.01 -3.80
CA ARG A 127 4.91 -7.93 -3.06
C ARG A 127 5.56 -6.95 -4.04
N PHE A 128 5.61 -5.69 -3.66
CA PHE A 128 6.18 -4.66 -4.52
C PHE A 128 6.76 -3.50 -3.71
N TYR A 129 7.67 -2.78 -4.34
CA TYR A 129 8.19 -1.53 -3.82
C TYR A 129 7.35 -0.36 -4.35
N PRO A 130 6.71 0.46 -3.52
CA PRO A 130 5.93 1.61 -3.99
C PRO A 130 6.82 2.73 -4.53
N SER A 131 8.02 2.92 -3.97
CA SER A 131 8.92 4.02 -4.35
C SER A 131 10.42 3.68 -4.13
N PRO A 132 10.99 2.68 -4.85
CA PRO A 132 12.33 2.16 -4.55
C PRO A 132 13.49 3.11 -4.87
N GLY A 133 13.20 4.29 -5.41
CA GLY A 133 14.22 5.32 -5.64
C GLY A 133 14.73 6.01 -4.37
N GLY A 134 14.00 5.91 -3.27
CA GLY A 134 14.36 6.58 -2.01
C GLY A 134 13.69 6.02 -0.77
N SER A 135 12.86 4.97 -0.89
CA SER A 135 12.26 4.27 0.24
C SER A 135 12.58 2.79 0.18
N ASP A 136 12.74 2.17 1.33
CA ASP A 136 12.91 0.72 1.50
C ASP A 136 11.58 -0.02 1.68
N GLU A 137 10.46 0.70 1.74
CA GLU A 137 9.14 0.13 1.97
C GLU A 137 8.82 -1.01 1.00
N ILE A 138 8.40 -2.13 1.56
CA ILE A 138 7.87 -3.27 0.82
C ILE A 138 6.40 -3.44 1.22
N LEU A 139 5.52 -3.50 0.22
CA LEU A 139 4.11 -3.76 0.41
C LEU A 139 3.78 -5.20 0.00
N HIS A 140 3.13 -5.93 0.90
CA HIS A 140 2.64 -7.29 0.69
C HIS A 140 1.14 -7.24 0.39
N LEU A 141 0.76 -7.47 -0.85
CA LEU A 141 -0.64 -7.48 -1.26
C LEU A 141 -1.24 -8.87 -1.04
N TYR A 142 -2.30 -8.88 -0.27
CA TYR A 142 -3.20 -10.02 -0.07
C TYR A 142 -4.61 -9.67 -0.53
N ALA A 143 -5.44 -10.68 -0.71
CA ALA A 143 -6.85 -10.52 -1.01
C ALA A 143 -7.69 -11.54 -0.22
N ALA A 144 -8.92 -11.16 0.12
CA ALA A 144 -9.85 -12.05 0.79
C ALA A 144 -11.27 -11.90 0.22
N ASP A 145 -11.93 -13.05 -0.01
CA ASP A 145 -13.34 -13.14 -0.38
C ASP A 145 -14.18 -13.18 0.91
N ILE A 146 -15.02 -12.18 1.10
CA ILE A 146 -15.76 -11.96 2.35
C ILE A 146 -17.24 -11.78 2.09
N ASP A 147 -18.05 -11.82 3.14
CA ASP A 147 -19.45 -11.43 3.11
C ASP A 147 -19.59 -9.92 3.41
N SER A 148 -19.72 -9.12 2.36
CA SER A 148 -19.77 -7.67 2.46
C SER A 148 -21.01 -7.11 3.18
N THR A 149 -22.03 -7.96 3.44
CA THR A 149 -23.25 -7.56 4.14
C THR A 149 -23.05 -7.43 5.64
N LYS A 150 -21.96 -7.97 6.19
CA LYS A 150 -21.63 -7.97 7.62
C LYS A 150 -20.74 -6.79 8.04
N LEU A 151 -20.25 -6.02 7.09
CA LEU A 151 -19.32 -4.93 7.37
C LEU A 151 -20.04 -3.73 8.02
N PRO A 152 -19.39 -3.03 8.95
CA PRO A 152 -19.89 -1.77 9.49
C PRO A 152 -19.83 -0.66 8.43
N GLU A 153 -20.47 0.48 8.71
CA GLU A 153 -20.33 1.68 7.87
C GLU A 153 -19.02 2.44 8.14
N TYR A 154 -18.57 2.40 9.40
CA TYR A 154 -17.37 3.07 9.89
C TYR A 154 -16.53 2.12 10.73
N ALA A 155 -15.22 2.30 10.68
CA ALA A 155 -14.23 1.50 11.41
C ALA A 155 -13.00 2.35 11.76
N GLY A 156 -11.91 1.71 12.18
CA GLY A 156 -10.67 2.33 12.63
C GLY A 156 -10.58 2.41 14.16
N LEU A 157 -9.38 2.68 14.64
CA LEU A 157 -9.05 2.73 16.06
C LEU A 157 -9.03 4.18 16.55
N GLU A 158 -10.00 4.57 17.38
CA GLU A 158 -10.13 5.94 17.94
C GLU A 158 -8.84 6.39 18.66
N HIS A 159 -8.18 5.49 19.38
CA HIS A 159 -6.97 5.79 20.12
C HIS A 159 -5.74 6.04 19.20
N GLU A 160 -5.81 5.62 17.93
CA GLU A 160 -4.82 5.91 16.88
C GLU A 160 -5.22 7.13 16.04
N GLY A 161 -6.40 7.69 16.31
CA GLY A 161 -6.94 8.83 15.56
C GLY A 161 -7.45 8.44 14.17
N GLU A 162 -7.83 7.19 14.00
CA GLU A 162 -8.37 6.68 12.75
C GLU A 162 -9.88 6.89 12.68
N ASP A 163 -10.32 7.49 11.57
CA ASP A 163 -11.72 7.68 11.22
C ASP A 163 -11.90 7.17 9.78
N ILE A 164 -12.36 5.94 9.66
CA ILE A 164 -12.41 5.17 8.43
C ILE A 164 -13.84 4.94 8.01
N ARG A 165 -14.15 5.25 6.74
CA ARG A 165 -15.43 4.93 6.11
C ARG A 165 -15.28 3.74 5.17
N ILE A 166 -16.12 2.73 5.33
CA ILE A 166 -16.17 1.57 4.44
C ILE A 166 -16.93 1.96 3.16
N ILE A 167 -16.32 1.72 2.02
CA ILE A 167 -16.90 1.99 0.71
C ILE A 167 -17.05 0.67 -0.05
N GLN A 168 -18.25 0.42 -0.54
CA GLN A 168 -18.54 -0.73 -1.38
C GLN A 168 -18.87 -0.26 -2.78
N TYR A 169 -18.14 -0.75 -3.78
CA TYR A 169 -18.45 -0.58 -5.19
C TYR A 169 -18.88 -1.93 -5.79
N SER A 170 -19.85 -1.92 -6.69
CA SER A 170 -20.04 -3.09 -7.55
C SER A 170 -18.78 -3.30 -8.41
N PHE A 171 -18.55 -4.54 -8.86
CA PHE A 171 -17.42 -4.83 -9.75
C PHE A 171 -17.44 -3.95 -11.00
N GLU A 172 -18.62 -3.68 -11.54
CA GLU A 172 -18.76 -2.82 -12.72
C GLU A 172 -18.39 -1.36 -12.41
N GLU A 173 -18.86 -0.80 -11.30
CA GLU A 173 -18.50 0.56 -10.87
C GLU A 173 -16.99 0.68 -10.65
N ALA A 174 -16.38 -0.29 -9.94
CA ALA A 174 -14.94 -0.29 -9.70
C ALA A 174 -14.12 -0.37 -10.99
N LYS A 175 -14.56 -1.21 -11.96
CA LYS A 175 -13.95 -1.28 -13.30
C LYS A 175 -14.04 0.05 -14.05
N GLN A 176 -15.21 0.70 -14.01
CA GLN A 176 -15.42 1.98 -14.69
C GLN A 176 -14.56 3.08 -14.06
N LYS A 177 -14.49 3.14 -12.72
CA LYS A 177 -13.62 4.07 -12.00
C LYS A 177 -12.13 3.83 -12.31
N LEU A 178 -11.70 2.58 -12.31
CA LEU A 178 -10.33 2.20 -12.70
C LEU A 178 -10.00 2.64 -14.14
N LYS A 179 -10.90 2.38 -15.07
CA LYS A 179 -10.75 2.77 -16.48
C LYS A 179 -10.68 4.28 -16.68
N LYS A 180 -11.41 5.06 -15.88
CA LYS A 180 -11.40 6.52 -15.92
C LYS A 180 -10.26 7.15 -15.12
N ALA A 181 -9.36 6.34 -14.51
CA ALA A 181 -8.28 6.79 -13.63
C ALA A 181 -8.78 7.62 -12.43
N GLU A 182 -9.93 7.25 -11.87
CA GLU A 182 -10.48 7.92 -10.68
C GLU A 182 -9.81 7.46 -9.38
N PHE A 183 -9.13 6.31 -9.37
CA PHE A 183 -8.28 5.89 -8.26
C PHE A 183 -6.87 6.44 -8.43
N ASN A 184 -6.33 7.03 -7.37
CA ASN A 184 -5.03 7.71 -7.37
C ASN A 184 -4.01 7.09 -6.38
N VAL A 185 -4.37 6.00 -5.71
CA VAL A 185 -3.49 5.23 -4.83
C VAL A 185 -2.96 4.01 -5.58
N ALA A 186 -1.64 3.84 -5.59
CA ALA A 186 -0.99 2.77 -6.38
C ALA A 186 -1.45 1.37 -5.96
N SER A 187 -1.55 1.10 -4.64
CA SER A 187 -2.03 -0.17 -4.12
C SER A 187 -3.46 -0.49 -4.56
N THR A 188 -4.36 0.50 -4.59
CA THR A 188 -5.72 0.36 -5.09
C THR A 188 -5.74 -0.07 -6.56
N ILE A 189 -4.94 0.62 -7.39
CA ILE A 189 -4.84 0.33 -8.82
C ILE A 189 -4.31 -1.09 -9.05
N ILE A 190 -3.22 -1.47 -8.37
CA ILE A 190 -2.61 -2.80 -8.49
C ILE A 190 -3.58 -3.90 -8.05
N ALA A 191 -4.22 -3.71 -6.89
CA ALA A 191 -5.15 -4.68 -6.32
C ALA A 191 -6.37 -4.91 -7.22
N LEU A 192 -6.99 -3.84 -7.74
CA LEU A 192 -8.12 -3.93 -8.65
C LEU A 192 -7.74 -4.52 -10.01
N GLN A 193 -6.56 -4.22 -10.54
CA GLN A 193 -6.06 -4.85 -11.76
C GLN A 193 -5.89 -6.35 -11.57
N TRP A 194 -5.29 -6.78 -10.45
CA TRP A 194 -5.19 -8.21 -10.14
C TRP A 194 -6.58 -8.86 -10.06
N LEU A 195 -7.51 -8.27 -9.31
CA LEU A 195 -8.86 -8.83 -9.16
C LEU A 195 -9.54 -9.03 -10.51
N PHE A 196 -9.57 -8.00 -11.35
CA PHE A 196 -10.34 -8.02 -12.59
C PHE A 196 -9.67 -8.75 -13.74
N PHE A 197 -8.33 -8.80 -13.81
CA PHE A 197 -7.62 -9.40 -14.93
C PHE A 197 -6.99 -10.76 -14.62
N GLN A 198 -6.79 -11.10 -13.34
CA GLN A 198 -6.20 -12.39 -12.97
C GLN A 198 -7.17 -13.26 -12.19
N LYS A 199 -7.87 -12.72 -11.17
CA LYS A 199 -8.72 -13.52 -10.29
C LYS A 199 -10.08 -13.86 -10.94
N LEU A 200 -10.80 -12.83 -11.42
CA LEU A 200 -12.16 -13.01 -11.95
C LEU A 200 -12.22 -13.36 -13.44
N ASN A 201 -11.23 -12.97 -14.21
CA ASN A 201 -11.11 -13.29 -15.64
C ASN A 201 -9.68 -13.73 -15.94
N PRO A 202 -9.27 -14.92 -15.54
CA PRO A 202 -7.96 -15.42 -15.88
C PRO A 202 -7.84 -15.54 -17.39
N LEU A 203 -7.01 -14.68 -18.01
CA LEU A 203 -6.76 -14.65 -19.45
C LEU A 203 -5.77 -15.73 -19.91
N PHE A 204 -5.22 -16.52 -18.95
CA PHE A 204 -4.20 -17.54 -19.22
C PHE A 204 -4.41 -18.80 -18.35
#